data_8267b47960d508c327fd09dd885b5e43
#
_entry.id   8267b47960d508c327fd09dd885b5e43
#
_cell.length_a   1.000
_cell.length_b   1.000
_cell.length_c   1.000
_cell.angle_alpha   90.00
_cell.angle_beta   90.00
_cell.angle_gamma   90.00
#
_symmetry.space_group_name_H-M   'P 1'
#
loop_
_entity.id
_entity.type
_entity.pdbx_description
1 polymer ?
#
loop_
_entity_poly.entity_id
_entity_poly.type
_entity_poly.pdbx_seq_one_letter_code
_entity_poly.pdbx_strand_id
1 'polypeptide(L)'
;WFPCGDWTKPYVREIASKLDFITAENKVSQGLCFIGKVRLPEFLQQKLQPKEGIIIEIPAEAIVYTQEKPQFSSDEEAFAFEAKRIDYLKVPGKVMGKHQGAHYFTNGQRRGLNVGGTKEGLFVIQTDVINNIIYVGEGANHPGLFKNTLFVKSDEVHWIRQDLKLAVGETTEVMARIRYRQPLQKAILHQF
;
A
#
# COMPACT_ATOMS: atom_id res chain seq x y z
N TRP A 1 -19.77 -11.35 16.67
CA TRP A 1 -19.26 -11.89 17.93
C TRP A 1 -17.92 -12.57 17.67
N PHE A 2 -16.88 -12.22 18.44
CA PHE A 2 -15.49 -12.71 18.23
C PHE A 2 -14.99 -13.34 19.52
N PRO A 3 -15.34 -14.61 19.79
CA PRO A 3 -15.03 -15.28 21.06
C PRO A 3 -13.52 -15.40 21.37
N CYS A 4 -12.67 -15.34 20.34
CA CYS A 4 -11.19 -15.39 20.48
C CYS A 4 -10.53 -14.03 20.20
N GLY A 5 -11.28 -12.92 20.20
CA GLY A 5 -10.79 -11.61 19.75
C GLY A 5 -9.61 -11.06 20.54
N ASP A 6 -9.55 -11.36 21.83
CA ASP A 6 -8.50 -10.90 22.74
C ASP A 6 -7.27 -11.84 22.78
N TRP A 7 -7.32 -12.96 22.06
CA TRP A 7 -6.28 -13.97 22.10
C TRP A 7 -5.35 -13.88 20.93
N THR A 8 -4.05 -14.06 21.20
CA THR A 8 -3.06 -14.17 20.15
C THR A 8 -3.18 -15.52 19.42
N LYS A 9 -2.83 -15.57 18.14
CA LYS A 9 -2.91 -16.81 17.35
C LYS A 9 -2.08 -17.97 17.92
N PRO A 10 -0.87 -17.77 18.46
CA PRO A 10 -0.14 -18.84 19.15
C PRO A 10 -0.92 -19.43 20.32
N TYR A 11 -1.56 -18.58 21.13
CA TYR A 11 -2.37 -19.02 22.27
C TYR A 11 -3.62 -19.81 21.85
N VAL A 12 -4.32 -19.33 20.81
CA VAL A 12 -5.46 -20.08 20.24
C VAL A 12 -5.03 -21.47 19.74
N ARG A 13 -3.86 -21.57 19.11
CA ARG A 13 -3.31 -22.85 18.67
C ARG A 13 -2.93 -23.78 19.81
N GLU A 14 -2.34 -23.25 20.86
CA GLU A 14 -2.03 -24.01 22.07
C GLU A 14 -3.30 -24.61 22.68
N ILE A 15 -4.38 -23.83 22.80
CA ILE A 15 -5.67 -24.33 23.28
C ILE A 15 -6.24 -25.38 22.33
N ALA A 16 -6.20 -25.14 21.02
CA ALA A 16 -6.69 -26.09 20.04
C ALA A 16 -5.93 -27.42 20.07
N SER A 17 -4.62 -27.37 20.30
CA SER A 17 -3.79 -28.55 20.49
C SER A 17 -4.10 -29.30 21.78
N LYS A 18 -4.32 -28.60 22.89
CA LYS A 18 -4.75 -29.19 24.17
C LYS A 18 -6.12 -29.84 24.11
N LEU A 19 -6.97 -29.38 23.18
CA LEU A 19 -8.31 -29.95 22.95
C LEU A 19 -8.33 -30.99 21.81
N ASP A 20 -7.14 -31.44 21.36
CA ASP A 20 -6.97 -32.43 20.30
C ASP A 20 -7.71 -32.09 18.98
N PHE A 21 -7.81 -30.79 18.64
CA PHE A 21 -8.40 -30.40 17.36
C PHE A 21 -7.47 -30.75 16.21
N ILE A 22 -7.96 -31.55 15.26
CA ILE A 22 -7.25 -31.99 14.06
C ILE A 22 -6.65 -30.80 13.26
N THR A 23 -7.24 -29.62 13.39
CA THR A 23 -6.84 -28.40 12.71
C THR A 23 -5.80 -27.57 13.44
N ALA A 24 -5.39 -27.95 14.68
CA ALA A 24 -4.48 -27.17 15.51
C ALA A 24 -3.13 -26.86 14.82
N GLU A 25 -2.60 -27.84 14.10
CA GLU A 25 -1.31 -27.76 13.40
C GLU A 25 -1.44 -27.26 11.94
N ASN A 26 -2.65 -26.95 11.47
CA ASN A 26 -2.83 -26.50 10.10
C ASN A 26 -2.10 -25.16 9.85
N LYS A 27 -1.26 -25.16 8.83
CA LYS A 27 -0.61 -23.94 8.34
C LYS A 27 -1.67 -22.94 7.86
N VAL A 28 -1.42 -21.65 8.10
CA VAL A 28 -2.30 -20.60 7.56
C VAL A 28 -2.36 -20.73 6.04
N SER A 29 -3.55 -20.92 5.51
CA SER A 29 -3.77 -20.89 4.07
C SER A 29 -3.38 -19.52 3.51
N GLN A 30 -2.47 -19.51 2.53
CA GLN A 30 -2.16 -18.33 1.70
C GLN A 30 -2.97 -18.38 0.39
N GLY A 31 -4.15 -18.99 0.42
CA GLY A 31 -5.01 -19.14 -0.75
C GLY A 31 -6.10 -18.08 -0.82
N LEU A 32 -6.69 -17.93 -1.98
CA LEU A 32 -7.94 -17.22 -2.16
C LEU A 32 -9.08 -18.08 -1.62
N CYS A 33 -9.97 -17.48 -0.81
CA CYS A 33 -11.14 -18.16 -0.28
C CYS A 33 -11.94 -18.80 -1.45
N PHE A 34 -12.35 -20.05 -1.28
CA PHE A 34 -13.08 -20.87 -2.28
C PHE A 34 -12.28 -21.35 -3.50
N ILE A 35 -11.10 -20.80 -3.80
CA ILE A 35 -10.29 -21.16 -4.98
C ILE A 35 -9.10 -22.04 -4.58
N GLY A 36 -8.68 -22.01 -3.31
CA GLY A 36 -7.58 -22.80 -2.79
C GLY A 36 -6.21 -22.13 -2.96
N LYS A 37 -5.14 -22.94 -2.97
CA LYS A 37 -3.77 -22.46 -3.15
C LYS A 37 -3.53 -22.15 -4.62
N VAL A 38 -3.57 -20.88 -4.98
CA VAL A 38 -3.19 -20.40 -6.31
C VAL A 38 -2.05 -19.40 -6.20
N ARG A 39 -1.16 -19.40 -7.17
CA ARG A 39 -0.19 -18.32 -7.33
C ARG A 39 -0.94 -17.12 -7.90
N LEU A 40 -1.00 -16.03 -7.11
CA LEU A 40 -1.76 -14.85 -7.47
C LEU A 40 -1.43 -14.31 -8.88
N PRO A 41 -0.18 -14.24 -9.34
CA PRO A 41 0.13 -13.81 -10.71
C PRO A 41 -0.51 -14.71 -11.77
N GLU A 42 -0.42 -16.04 -11.62
CA GLU A 42 -1.00 -17.00 -12.57
C GLU A 42 -2.52 -16.92 -12.61
N PHE A 43 -3.16 -16.71 -11.46
CA PHE A 43 -4.60 -16.50 -11.36
C PHE A 43 -5.04 -15.20 -12.04
N LEU A 44 -4.32 -14.11 -11.81
CA LEU A 44 -4.60 -12.82 -12.44
C LEU A 44 -4.42 -12.88 -13.97
N GLN A 45 -3.42 -13.62 -14.44
CA GLN A 45 -3.17 -13.80 -15.88
C GLN A 45 -4.32 -14.48 -16.64
N GLN A 46 -5.17 -15.24 -15.96
CA GLN A 46 -6.37 -15.82 -16.58
C GLN A 46 -7.39 -14.76 -17.00
N LYS A 47 -7.40 -13.60 -16.36
CA LYS A 47 -8.35 -12.50 -16.61
C LYS A 47 -7.67 -11.23 -17.13
N LEU A 48 -6.43 -11.00 -16.73
CA LEU A 48 -5.64 -9.82 -17.08
C LEU A 48 -4.45 -10.30 -17.91
N GLN A 49 -4.54 -10.16 -19.21
CA GLN A 49 -3.47 -10.58 -20.11
C GLN A 49 -2.18 -9.78 -19.83
N PRO A 50 -1.01 -10.43 -19.85
CA PRO A 50 0.26 -9.74 -19.77
C PRO A 50 0.39 -8.70 -20.88
N LYS A 51 0.81 -7.51 -20.52
CA LYS A 51 1.12 -6.43 -21.46
C LYS A 51 2.49 -5.86 -21.09
N GLU A 52 3.44 -5.96 -22.01
CA GLU A 52 4.77 -5.40 -21.77
C GLU A 52 4.70 -3.89 -21.52
N GLY A 53 5.36 -3.44 -20.46
CA GLY A 53 5.53 -2.05 -20.06
C GLY A 53 6.95 -1.78 -19.60
N ILE A 54 7.23 -0.56 -19.18
CA ILE A 54 8.57 -0.10 -18.81
C ILE A 54 8.67 0.21 -17.32
N ILE A 55 9.86 0.01 -16.76
CA ILE A 55 10.23 0.37 -15.39
C ILE A 55 11.09 1.62 -15.47
N ILE A 56 10.67 2.69 -14.79
CA ILE A 56 11.39 3.97 -14.75
C ILE A 56 11.83 4.24 -13.32
N GLU A 57 13.13 4.44 -13.14
CA GLU A 57 13.72 4.90 -11.89
C GLU A 57 13.57 6.41 -11.76
N ILE A 58 13.08 6.86 -10.62
CA ILE A 58 13.01 8.27 -10.23
C ILE A 58 14.08 8.49 -9.16
N PRO A 59 14.99 9.46 -9.34
CA PRO A 59 16.02 9.75 -8.35
C PRO A 59 15.41 10.32 -7.05
N ALA A 60 16.03 10.04 -5.91
CA ALA A 60 15.57 10.56 -4.62
C ALA A 60 15.66 12.10 -4.53
N GLU A 61 16.56 12.70 -5.31
CA GLU A 61 16.80 14.14 -5.41
C GLU A 61 15.87 14.83 -6.42
N ALA A 62 14.92 14.10 -7.03
CA ALA A 62 14.01 14.68 -8.01
C ALA A 62 13.27 15.90 -7.43
N ILE A 63 13.14 16.94 -8.24
CA ILE A 63 12.57 18.24 -7.82
C ILE A 63 11.19 18.10 -7.19
N VAL A 64 10.43 17.10 -7.57
CA VAL A 64 9.10 16.80 -7.03
C VAL A 64 9.11 16.49 -5.52
N TYR A 65 10.25 16.10 -4.96
CA TYR A 65 10.43 15.83 -3.53
C TYR A 65 11.05 16.99 -2.76
N THR A 66 11.73 17.92 -3.46
CA THR A 66 12.52 19.00 -2.87
C THR A 66 11.91 20.38 -3.08
N GLN A 67 10.93 20.52 -3.99
CA GLN A 67 10.27 21.78 -4.26
C GLN A 67 9.52 22.30 -3.03
N GLU A 68 9.53 23.61 -2.84
CA GLU A 68 8.73 24.26 -1.81
C GLU A 68 7.23 24.03 -2.07
N LYS A 69 6.50 23.81 -1.00
CA LYS A 69 5.05 23.68 -1.07
C LYS A 69 4.42 25.06 -1.31
N PRO A 70 3.36 25.15 -2.11
CA PRO A 70 2.60 26.39 -2.25
C PRO A 70 1.99 26.79 -0.92
N GLN A 71 1.68 28.09 -0.76
CA GLN A 71 0.86 28.55 0.37
C GLN A 71 -0.59 28.17 0.11
N PHE A 72 -1.26 27.70 1.16
CA PHE A 72 -2.66 27.25 1.11
C PHE A 72 -3.54 28.18 1.94
N SER A 73 -4.81 28.32 1.54
CA SER A 73 -5.79 29.12 2.24
C SER A 73 -6.42 28.38 3.43
N SER A 74 -6.35 27.05 3.43
CA SER A 74 -6.91 26.18 4.47
C SER A 74 -6.10 24.90 4.65
N ASP A 75 -6.27 24.24 5.79
CA ASP A 75 -5.69 22.94 6.08
C ASP A 75 -6.23 21.87 5.10
N GLU A 76 -7.51 21.95 4.72
CA GLU A 76 -8.12 21.04 3.73
C GLU A 76 -7.37 21.09 2.40
N GLU A 77 -7.11 22.29 1.87
CA GLU A 77 -6.34 22.48 0.64
C GLU A 77 -4.92 21.91 0.76
N ALA A 78 -4.25 22.18 1.90
CA ALA A 78 -2.92 21.67 2.18
C ALA A 78 -2.89 20.14 2.19
N PHE A 79 -3.82 19.50 2.90
CA PHE A 79 -3.90 18.04 2.98
C PHE A 79 -4.32 17.41 1.65
N ALA A 80 -5.25 18.01 0.92
CA ALA A 80 -5.63 17.55 -0.42
C ALA A 80 -4.44 17.59 -1.39
N PHE A 81 -3.63 18.63 -1.32
CA PHE A 81 -2.40 18.75 -2.12
C PHE A 81 -1.39 17.66 -1.74
N GLU A 82 -1.14 17.44 -0.45
CA GLU A 82 -0.19 16.42 0.03
C GLU A 82 -0.64 15.00 -0.29
N ALA A 83 -1.94 14.72 -0.24
CA ALA A 83 -2.50 13.42 -0.57
C ALA A 83 -2.47 13.10 -2.06
N LYS A 84 -2.38 14.13 -2.92
CA LYS A 84 -2.40 13.98 -4.37
C LYS A 84 -1.30 13.05 -4.87
N ARG A 85 -1.62 12.21 -5.84
CA ARG A 85 -0.62 11.38 -6.54
C ARG A 85 0.34 12.29 -7.32
N ILE A 86 1.63 11.96 -7.24
CA ILE A 86 2.66 12.61 -8.05
C ILE A 86 2.48 12.19 -9.51
N ASP A 87 2.52 13.15 -10.41
CA ASP A 87 2.52 12.91 -11.86
C ASP A 87 3.96 12.66 -12.34
N TYR A 88 4.40 11.41 -12.20
CA TYR A 88 5.76 11.00 -12.60
C TYR A 88 6.00 11.01 -14.11
N LEU A 89 4.98 11.13 -14.95
CA LEU A 89 5.17 11.34 -16.38
C LEU A 89 5.92 12.64 -16.70
N LYS A 90 5.83 13.62 -15.79
CA LYS A 90 6.50 14.93 -15.89
C LYS A 90 7.85 14.99 -15.18
N VAL A 91 8.25 13.91 -14.53
CA VAL A 91 9.49 13.85 -13.76
C VAL A 91 10.56 13.12 -14.58
N PRO A 92 11.74 13.71 -14.79
CA PRO A 92 12.82 13.01 -15.45
C PRO A 92 13.20 11.73 -14.70
N GLY A 93 13.25 10.60 -15.41
CA GLY A 93 13.61 9.31 -14.87
C GLY A 93 14.40 8.48 -15.86
N LYS A 94 15.02 7.42 -15.37
CA LYS A 94 15.85 6.50 -16.17
C LYS A 94 15.09 5.20 -16.42
N VAL A 95 15.00 4.77 -17.67
CA VAL A 95 14.45 3.44 -18.00
C VAL A 95 15.41 2.36 -17.51
N MET A 96 14.91 1.49 -16.63
CA MET A 96 15.69 0.45 -15.98
C MET A 96 15.43 -0.94 -16.57
N GLY A 97 14.26 -1.15 -17.17
CA GLY A 97 13.87 -2.45 -17.69
C GLY A 97 12.42 -2.50 -18.14
N LYS A 98 11.94 -3.72 -18.33
CA LYS A 98 10.58 -4.01 -18.75
C LYS A 98 9.87 -4.89 -17.73
N HIS A 99 8.54 -4.87 -17.76
CA HIS A 99 7.66 -5.74 -16.96
C HIS A 99 6.48 -6.25 -17.79
N GLN A 100 5.71 -7.19 -17.25
CA GLN A 100 4.60 -7.84 -17.95
C GLN A 100 3.21 -7.30 -17.56
N GLY A 101 3.16 -6.11 -16.97
CA GLY A 101 1.91 -5.44 -16.60
C GLY A 101 2.03 -4.68 -15.28
N ALA A 102 1.78 -3.37 -15.28
CA ALA A 102 1.85 -2.52 -14.08
C ALA A 102 0.84 -2.94 -13.00
N HIS A 103 -0.29 -3.53 -13.41
CA HIS A 103 -1.33 -4.03 -12.51
C HIS A 103 -0.92 -5.24 -11.65
N TYR A 104 0.19 -5.92 -11.97
CA TYR A 104 0.72 -7.01 -11.15
C TYR A 104 1.58 -6.52 -9.97
N PHE A 105 1.88 -5.23 -9.91
CA PHE A 105 2.78 -4.66 -8.92
C PHE A 105 2.04 -3.78 -7.92
N THR A 106 2.61 -3.69 -6.73
CA THR A 106 2.04 -2.90 -5.63
C THR A 106 3.11 -1.94 -5.10
N ASN A 107 2.71 -0.73 -4.72
CA ASN A 107 3.61 0.26 -4.10
C ASN A 107 4.32 -0.35 -2.88
N GLY A 108 5.62 -0.11 -2.77
CA GLY A 108 6.51 -0.68 -1.76
C GLY A 108 7.02 -2.09 -2.09
N GLN A 109 6.61 -2.69 -3.22
CA GLN A 109 7.11 -4.01 -3.63
C GLN A 109 8.55 -3.91 -4.11
N ARG A 110 9.40 -4.83 -3.63
CA ARG A 110 10.80 -4.98 -4.07
C ARG A 110 10.99 -6.18 -4.98
N ARG A 111 10.33 -7.29 -4.66
CA ARG A 111 10.53 -8.57 -5.37
C ARG A 111 9.77 -8.59 -6.70
N GLY A 112 10.34 -9.27 -7.70
CA GLY A 112 9.70 -9.50 -9.00
C GLY A 112 9.91 -8.40 -10.03
N LEU A 113 10.69 -7.34 -9.73
CA LEU A 113 11.07 -6.32 -10.71
C LEU A 113 12.06 -6.86 -11.75
N ASN A 114 12.89 -7.85 -11.37
CA ASN A 114 13.91 -8.47 -12.23
C ASN A 114 14.86 -7.45 -12.89
N VAL A 115 15.15 -6.38 -12.18
CA VAL A 115 16.08 -5.31 -12.59
C VAL A 115 17.28 -5.34 -11.66
N GLY A 116 18.47 -5.28 -12.24
CA GLY A 116 19.76 -5.23 -11.53
C GLY A 116 20.55 -3.97 -11.89
N GLY A 117 21.77 -3.88 -11.34
CA GLY A 117 22.71 -2.79 -11.67
C GLY A 117 22.58 -1.55 -10.78
N THR A 118 21.86 -1.63 -9.68
CA THR A 118 21.74 -0.59 -8.64
C THR A 118 22.55 -0.96 -7.41
N LYS A 119 22.98 0.02 -6.62
CA LYS A 119 23.72 -0.19 -5.37
C LYS A 119 22.82 -0.78 -4.28
N GLU A 120 21.60 -0.28 -4.20
CA GLU A 120 20.58 -0.74 -3.30
C GLU A 120 19.42 -1.39 -4.09
N GLY A 121 18.48 -2.01 -3.38
CA GLY A 121 17.31 -2.60 -4.02
C GLY A 121 16.33 -1.54 -4.52
N LEU A 122 15.72 -1.79 -5.67
CA LEU A 122 14.64 -0.97 -6.19
C LEU A 122 13.31 -1.31 -5.52
N PHE A 123 12.52 -0.29 -5.25
CA PHE A 123 11.16 -0.41 -4.69
C PHE A 123 10.16 0.31 -5.59
N VAL A 124 9.01 -0.29 -5.79
CA VAL A 124 7.90 0.33 -6.52
C VAL A 124 7.38 1.52 -5.71
N ILE A 125 7.51 2.73 -6.24
CA ILE A 125 7.00 3.96 -5.63
C ILE A 125 5.61 4.30 -6.15
N GLN A 126 5.32 3.97 -7.43
CA GLN A 126 3.99 4.13 -8.02
C GLN A 126 3.80 3.22 -9.22
N THR A 127 2.57 2.76 -9.43
CA THR A 127 2.15 2.06 -10.65
C THR A 127 1.21 2.95 -11.46
N ASP A 128 1.47 3.08 -12.75
CA ASP A 128 0.57 3.70 -13.72
C ASP A 128 -0.01 2.62 -14.62
N VAL A 129 -1.21 2.19 -14.30
CA VAL A 129 -1.89 1.11 -15.03
C VAL A 129 -2.38 1.58 -16.40
N ILE A 130 -2.67 2.88 -16.56
CA ILE A 130 -3.18 3.45 -17.82
C ILE A 130 -2.07 3.45 -18.86
N ASN A 131 -0.90 4.01 -18.50
CA ASN A 131 0.27 4.07 -19.39
C ASN A 131 1.13 2.82 -19.33
N ASN A 132 0.79 1.86 -18.45
CA ASN A 132 1.52 0.62 -18.21
C ASN A 132 2.99 0.85 -17.83
N ILE A 133 3.21 1.74 -16.86
CA ILE A 133 4.53 2.14 -16.35
C ILE A 133 4.62 1.80 -14.86
N ILE A 134 5.79 1.31 -14.45
CA ILE A 134 6.15 1.17 -13.04
C ILE A 134 7.24 2.18 -12.73
N TYR A 135 6.98 3.06 -11.77
CA TYR A 135 7.99 3.96 -11.22
C TYR A 135 8.64 3.32 -10.01
N VAL A 136 9.95 3.35 -9.96
CA VAL A 136 10.75 2.75 -8.88
C VAL A 136 11.72 3.78 -8.31
N GLY A 137 12.09 3.57 -7.05
CA GLY A 137 13.13 4.34 -6.36
C GLY A 137 14.17 3.42 -5.74
N GLU A 138 15.41 3.83 -5.71
CA GLU A 138 16.50 3.07 -5.10
C GLU A 138 16.55 3.29 -3.58
N GLY A 139 16.65 2.19 -2.84
CA GLY A 139 16.76 2.21 -1.38
C GLY A 139 15.40 2.24 -0.65
N ALA A 140 15.41 1.69 0.58
CA ALA A 140 14.22 1.60 1.43
C ALA A 140 13.76 2.96 1.98
N ASN A 141 14.64 3.97 1.94
CA ASN A 141 14.38 5.33 2.44
C ASN A 141 14.02 6.32 1.32
N HIS A 142 13.79 5.83 0.11
CA HIS A 142 13.43 6.69 -1.01
C HIS A 142 12.16 7.51 -0.71
N PRO A 143 12.18 8.86 -0.90
CA PRO A 143 11.05 9.73 -0.51
C PRO A 143 9.72 9.36 -1.16
N GLY A 144 9.73 8.81 -2.37
CA GLY A 144 8.53 8.33 -3.05
C GLY A 144 7.80 7.15 -2.37
N LEU A 145 8.43 6.51 -1.37
CA LEU A 145 7.81 5.43 -0.59
C LEU A 145 6.95 5.95 0.57
N PHE A 146 7.08 7.21 0.92
CA PHE A 146 6.45 7.79 2.10
C PHE A 146 5.41 8.84 1.72
N LYS A 147 4.33 8.87 2.47
CA LYS A 147 3.27 9.86 2.40
C LYS A 147 2.88 10.23 3.83
N ASN A 148 2.77 11.50 4.11
CA ASN A 148 2.32 11.99 5.41
C ASN A 148 0.80 12.12 5.49
N THR A 149 0.14 12.19 4.35
CA THR A 149 -1.30 12.45 4.25
C THR A 149 -1.96 11.42 3.33
N LEU A 150 -3.10 10.91 3.78
CA LEU A 150 -4.01 10.07 3.00
C LEU A 150 -5.37 10.76 2.95
N PHE A 151 -5.91 10.90 1.77
CA PHE A 151 -7.27 11.40 1.56
C PHE A 151 -8.20 10.23 1.19
N VAL A 152 -9.36 10.18 1.84
CA VAL A 152 -10.43 9.23 1.55
C VAL A 152 -11.71 10.03 1.38
N LYS A 153 -12.45 9.81 0.29
CA LYS A 153 -13.71 10.49 0.08
C LYS A 153 -14.76 10.04 1.08
N SER A 154 -15.65 10.92 1.49
CA SER A 154 -16.65 10.63 2.52
C SER A 154 -17.58 9.47 2.14
N ASP A 155 -17.89 9.27 0.85
CA ASP A 155 -18.69 8.16 0.34
C ASP A 155 -17.95 6.81 0.32
N GLU A 156 -16.62 6.84 0.43
CA GLU A 156 -15.77 5.65 0.51
C GLU A 156 -15.48 5.22 1.96
N VAL A 157 -15.89 6.03 2.97
CA VAL A 157 -15.65 5.74 4.39
C VAL A 157 -16.80 4.92 4.96
N HIS A 158 -16.47 3.73 5.46
CA HIS A 158 -17.41 2.90 6.20
C HIS A 158 -17.13 2.95 7.71
N TRP A 159 -17.98 3.66 8.45
CA TRP A 159 -17.91 3.73 9.91
C TRP A 159 -18.53 2.49 10.54
N ILE A 160 -17.72 1.60 11.09
CA ILE A 160 -18.17 0.41 11.83
C ILE A 160 -18.80 0.85 13.16
N ARG A 161 -18.13 1.78 13.86
CA ARG A 161 -18.59 2.38 15.12
C ARG A 161 -19.23 3.73 14.82
N GLN A 162 -20.54 3.73 14.66
CA GLN A 162 -21.31 4.97 14.35
C GLN A 162 -21.22 6.01 15.47
N ASP A 163 -21.05 5.56 16.70
CA ASP A 163 -20.87 6.40 17.90
C ASP A 163 -19.54 7.17 17.90
N LEU A 164 -18.56 6.75 17.10
CA LEU A 164 -17.26 7.42 16.94
C LEU A 164 -17.14 8.19 15.62
N LYS A 165 -18.22 8.26 14.84
CA LYS A 165 -18.23 9.00 13.60
C LYS A 165 -18.03 10.49 13.87
N LEU A 166 -17.04 11.09 13.23
CA LEU A 166 -16.76 12.52 13.32
C LEU A 166 -17.80 13.35 12.55
N ALA A 167 -18.16 14.49 13.11
CA ALA A 167 -18.87 15.52 12.37
C ALA A 167 -17.91 16.32 11.49
N VAL A 168 -18.44 17.02 10.49
CA VAL A 168 -17.66 17.91 9.63
C VAL A 168 -16.99 18.98 10.47
N GLY A 169 -15.70 19.21 10.26
CA GLY A 169 -14.85 20.11 11.04
C GLY A 169 -14.22 19.48 12.30
N GLU A 170 -14.58 18.27 12.66
CA GLU A 170 -13.99 17.59 13.82
C GLU A 170 -12.68 16.89 13.46
N THR A 171 -11.82 16.75 14.47
CA THR A 171 -10.55 16.05 14.40
C THR A 171 -10.36 15.13 15.60
N THR A 172 -9.65 14.03 15.41
CA THR A 172 -9.30 13.13 16.52
C THR A 172 -7.96 12.44 16.29
N GLU A 173 -7.25 12.15 17.37
CA GLU A 173 -6.04 11.33 17.30
C GLU A 173 -6.43 9.85 17.22
N VAL A 174 -5.78 9.13 16.32
CA VAL A 174 -6.03 7.70 16.10
C VAL A 174 -4.72 6.93 15.94
N MET A 175 -4.80 5.64 16.17
CA MET A 175 -3.75 4.72 15.75
C MET A 175 -4.19 4.05 14.44
N ALA A 176 -3.48 4.36 13.37
CA ALA A 176 -3.84 3.93 12.01
C ALA A 176 -2.81 3.01 11.36
N ARG A 177 -3.25 2.20 10.43
CA ARG A 177 -2.40 1.47 9.48
C ARG A 177 -3.15 1.28 8.17
N ILE A 178 -2.44 1.36 7.06
CA ILE A 178 -3.00 1.16 5.71
C ILE A 178 -2.84 -0.29 5.21
N ARG A 179 -2.03 -1.10 5.88
CA ARG A 179 -1.84 -2.53 5.56
C ARG A 179 -1.83 -3.36 6.84
N TYR A 180 -2.39 -4.54 6.78
CA TYR A 180 -2.54 -5.45 7.92
C TYR A 180 -1.23 -5.72 8.69
N ARG A 181 -0.10 -5.87 8.00
CA ARG A 181 1.20 -6.14 8.63
C ARG A 181 2.00 -4.91 9.02
N GLN A 182 1.51 -3.72 8.70
CA GLN A 182 2.15 -2.46 9.09
C GLN A 182 1.93 -2.24 10.60
N PRO A 183 2.94 -1.82 11.35
CA PRO A 183 2.74 -1.34 12.72
C PRO A 183 1.75 -0.19 12.75
N LEU A 184 0.97 -0.12 13.82
CA LEU A 184 0.10 1.03 14.06
C LEU A 184 0.94 2.29 14.23
N GLN A 185 0.55 3.37 13.59
CA GLN A 185 1.18 4.68 13.65
C GLN A 185 0.18 5.70 14.18
N LYS A 186 0.69 6.70 14.92
CA LYS A 186 -0.13 7.84 15.33
C LYS A 186 -0.53 8.65 14.09
N ALA A 187 -1.78 9.01 14.01
CA ALA A 187 -2.32 9.85 12.95
C ALA A 187 -3.40 10.77 13.52
N ILE A 188 -3.65 11.86 12.84
CA ILE A 188 -4.78 12.74 13.12
C ILE A 188 -5.79 12.55 12.00
N LEU A 189 -7.01 12.20 12.37
CA LEU A 189 -8.12 12.09 11.44
C LEU A 189 -8.89 13.41 11.44
N HIS A 190 -9.03 14.00 10.26
CA HIS A 190 -9.82 15.21 10.02
C HIS A 190 -11.04 14.84 9.18
N GLN A 191 -12.20 15.36 9.54
CA GLN A 191 -13.43 15.26 8.74
C GLN A 191 -13.76 16.62 8.15
N PHE A 192 -13.59 16.77 6.84
CA PHE A 192 -13.94 17.97 6.09
C PHE A 192 -15.30 17.85 5.43
#